data_3fe8ddfc0255ce0634b3f767c10e4622
#
_entry.id   3fe8ddfc0255ce0634b3f767c10e4622
#
_cell.length_a   1.000
_cell.length_b   1.000
_cell.length_c   1.000
_cell.angle_alpha   90.00
_cell.angle_beta   90.00
_cell.angle_gamma   90.00
#
_symmetry.space_group_name_H-M   'P 1'
#
loop_
_entity.id
_entity.type
_entity.pdbx_description
1 polymer ?
#
loop_
_entity_poly.entity_id
_entity_poly.type
_entity_poly.pdbx_seq_one_letter_code
_entity_poly.pdbx_strand_id
1 'polypeptide(L)'
;MMLGRQILVMCAAATSVAVYAQTSINPAMMPVPGPQTQELVDKGRTQFERTCAQCHGRNMVNSGTTSYDLRRFPTDESDRFFNSVTNGKNNMPSFKDALDPGAIQWLWAYVSTRGGKEM
;
A
#
# COMPACT_ATOMS: atom_id res chain seq x y z
N MET A 1 15.66 74.25 26.88
CA MET A 1 16.47 73.21 26.15
C MET A 1 16.24 71.89 26.80
N MET A 2 15.29 71.05 26.21
CA MET A 2 15.06 69.71 26.68
C MET A 2 15.27 68.77 25.49
N LEU A 3 16.33 67.99 25.54
CA LEU A 3 16.59 66.96 24.55
C LEU A 3 15.69 65.76 24.83
N GLY A 4 14.76 65.47 23.91
CA GLY A 4 13.97 64.25 23.95
C GLY A 4 14.78 63.07 23.41
N ARG A 5 15.04 62.08 24.29
CA ARG A 5 15.62 60.77 23.89
C ARG A 5 14.52 59.94 23.26
N GLN A 6 14.60 59.74 21.96
CA GLN A 6 13.77 58.73 21.28
C GLN A 6 14.37 57.34 21.53
N ILE A 7 13.60 56.49 22.21
CA ILE A 7 13.94 55.08 22.38
C ILE A 7 13.41 54.32 21.17
N LEU A 8 14.34 53.84 20.35
CA LEU A 8 14.03 52.99 19.21
C LEU A 8 13.77 51.58 19.73
N VAL A 9 12.50 51.16 19.74
CA VAL A 9 12.13 49.78 20.05
C VAL A 9 12.31 48.97 18.79
N MET A 10 13.37 48.16 18.70
CA MET A 10 13.55 47.19 17.65
C MET A 10 12.67 45.96 17.96
N CYS A 11 11.56 45.83 17.24
CA CYS A 11 10.81 44.56 17.19
C CYS A 11 11.61 43.52 16.40
N ALA A 12 12.22 42.59 17.09
CA ALA A 12 12.77 41.38 16.45
C ALA A 12 11.63 40.43 16.08
N ALA A 13 11.30 40.35 14.80
CA ALA A 13 10.37 39.35 14.30
C ALA A 13 11.08 37.99 14.26
N ALA A 14 10.75 37.11 15.20
CA ALA A 14 11.21 35.75 15.20
C ALA A 14 10.37 34.97 14.15
N THR A 15 10.99 34.72 13.00
CA THR A 15 10.41 33.82 12.00
C THR A 15 10.59 32.35 12.42
N SER A 16 9.55 31.76 12.97
CA SER A 16 9.53 30.34 13.28
C SER A 16 9.47 29.54 11.96
N VAL A 17 10.60 28.95 11.56
CA VAL A 17 10.64 28.00 10.46
C VAL A 17 10.09 26.68 10.97
N ALA A 18 8.86 26.35 10.56
CA ALA A 18 8.29 25.04 10.83
C ALA A 18 9.04 24.00 9.98
N VAL A 19 9.88 23.21 10.62
CA VAL A 19 10.54 22.05 10.00
C VAL A 19 9.48 20.96 9.86
N TYR A 20 8.92 20.81 8.66
CA TYR A 20 8.10 19.65 8.35
C TYR A 20 9.03 18.45 8.23
N ALA A 21 8.98 17.57 9.23
CA ALA A 21 9.63 16.28 9.16
C ALA A 21 9.00 15.48 8.01
N GLN A 22 9.69 15.35 6.90
CA GLN A 22 9.32 14.45 5.82
C GLN A 22 9.58 13.04 6.33
N THR A 23 8.50 12.36 6.71
CA THR A 23 8.55 10.93 7.01
C THR A 23 8.84 10.21 5.70
N SER A 24 10.09 9.84 5.50
CA SER A 24 10.48 8.99 4.39
C SER A 24 9.82 7.63 4.58
N ILE A 25 8.74 7.38 3.85
CA ILE A 25 8.11 6.07 3.84
C ILE A 25 9.10 5.13 3.15
N ASN A 26 9.72 4.26 3.93
CA ASN A 26 10.59 3.22 3.37
C ASN A 26 9.70 2.21 2.63
N PRO A 27 9.84 2.06 1.30
CA PRO A 27 9.01 1.13 0.53
C PRO A 27 9.22 -0.35 0.92
N ALA A 28 10.27 -0.67 1.70
CA ALA A 28 10.50 -2.00 2.24
C ALA A 28 9.70 -2.29 3.53
N MET A 29 9.11 -1.27 4.14
CA MET A 29 8.18 -1.40 5.27
C MET A 29 6.77 -1.01 4.80
N MET A 30 6.17 -1.85 3.98
CA MET A 30 4.74 -1.75 3.71
C MET A 30 4.01 -2.08 5.02
N PRO A 31 3.20 -1.16 5.57
CA PRO A 31 2.41 -1.51 6.73
C PRO A 31 1.54 -2.71 6.37
N VAL A 32 1.55 -3.74 7.19
CA VAL A 32 0.51 -4.76 7.13
C VAL A 32 -0.80 -4.00 7.17
N PRO A 33 -1.67 -4.11 6.18
CA PRO A 33 -2.86 -3.29 6.12
C PRO A 33 -3.68 -3.49 7.40
N GLY A 34 -4.10 -2.39 8.00
CA GLY A 34 -5.18 -2.40 8.98
C GLY A 34 -6.45 -3.04 8.42
N PRO A 35 -7.60 -2.90 9.10
CA PRO A 35 -8.85 -3.48 8.63
C PRO A 35 -9.08 -3.15 7.15
N GLN A 36 -9.35 -4.17 6.35
CA GLN A 36 -9.56 -4.00 4.92
C GLN A 36 -10.87 -3.23 4.70
N THR A 37 -10.80 -2.15 3.95
CA THR A 37 -11.99 -1.39 3.57
C THR A 37 -12.57 -1.90 2.26
N GLN A 38 -13.87 -1.74 2.07
CA GLN A 38 -14.53 -2.11 0.81
C GLN A 38 -13.88 -1.40 -0.40
N GLU A 39 -13.45 -0.16 -0.23
CA GLU A 39 -12.74 0.58 -1.29
C GLU A 39 -11.44 -0.12 -1.73
N LEU A 40 -10.63 -0.58 -0.77
CA LEU A 40 -9.40 -1.32 -1.07
C LEU A 40 -9.69 -2.65 -1.75
N VAL A 41 -10.72 -3.35 -1.32
CA VAL A 41 -11.16 -4.61 -1.93
C VAL A 41 -11.61 -4.39 -3.38
N ASP A 42 -12.33 -3.33 -3.67
CA ASP A 42 -12.80 -3.03 -5.03
C ASP A 42 -11.67 -2.61 -5.96
N LYS A 43 -10.71 -1.82 -5.47
CA LYS A 43 -9.45 -1.54 -6.19
C LYS A 43 -8.68 -2.82 -6.46
N GLY A 44 -8.56 -3.68 -5.46
CA GLY A 44 -7.90 -4.99 -5.58
C GLY A 44 -8.59 -5.91 -6.56
N ARG A 45 -9.92 -5.96 -6.58
CA ARG A 45 -10.71 -6.71 -7.57
C ARG A 45 -10.37 -6.24 -8.98
N THR A 46 -10.42 -4.94 -9.22
CA THR A 46 -10.13 -4.36 -10.54
C THR A 46 -8.71 -4.70 -10.98
N GLN A 47 -7.72 -4.55 -10.10
CA GLN A 47 -6.33 -4.88 -10.40
C GLN A 47 -6.15 -6.39 -10.64
N PHE A 48 -6.81 -7.23 -9.83
CA PHE A 48 -6.75 -8.69 -9.94
C PHE A 48 -7.28 -9.18 -11.30
N GLU A 49 -8.44 -8.72 -11.70
CA GLU A 49 -9.06 -9.12 -12.98
C GLU A 49 -8.21 -8.72 -14.18
N ARG A 50 -7.46 -7.63 -14.10
CA ARG A 50 -6.58 -7.16 -15.17
C ARG A 50 -5.26 -7.90 -15.27
N THR A 51 -4.72 -8.34 -14.13
CA THR A 51 -3.31 -8.78 -14.03
C THR A 51 -3.18 -10.24 -13.63
N CYS A 52 -4.00 -10.71 -12.70
CA CYS A 52 -3.85 -12.01 -12.05
C CYS A 52 -4.81 -13.06 -12.56
N ALA A 53 -6.00 -12.64 -12.99
CA ALA A 53 -7.09 -13.55 -13.39
C ALA A 53 -6.74 -14.43 -14.58
N GLN A 54 -5.79 -14.01 -15.42
CA GLN A 54 -5.33 -14.82 -16.55
C GLN A 54 -4.81 -16.18 -16.11
N CYS A 55 -4.13 -16.25 -14.96
CA CYS A 55 -3.59 -17.50 -14.42
C CYS A 55 -4.41 -18.01 -13.22
N HIS A 56 -4.88 -17.12 -12.36
CA HIS A 56 -5.58 -17.47 -11.12
C HIS A 56 -7.10 -17.59 -11.27
N GLY A 57 -7.63 -17.31 -12.47
CA GLY A 57 -9.05 -17.35 -12.76
C GLY A 57 -9.81 -16.11 -12.29
N ARG A 58 -10.89 -15.81 -12.99
CA ARG A 58 -11.78 -14.69 -12.63
C ARG A 58 -12.38 -14.95 -11.25
N ASN A 59 -12.45 -13.90 -10.44
CA ASN A 59 -12.89 -13.98 -9.05
C ASN A 59 -12.10 -15.02 -8.23
N MET A 60 -10.84 -15.27 -8.55
CA MET A 60 -9.97 -16.30 -7.94
C MET A 60 -10.45 -17.75 -8.16
N VAL A 61 -11.38 -17.99 -9.08
CA VAL A 61 -11.94 -19.33 -9.33
C VAL A 61 -11.09 -20.05 -10.36
N ASN A 62 -10.35 -21.06 -9.93
CA ASN A 62 -9.59 -21.96 -10.79
C ASN A 62 -9.64 -23.40 -10.26
N SER A 63 -9.10 -24.33 -11.05
CA SER A 63 -9.04 -25.75 -10.68
C SER A 63 -7.98 -26.08 -9.63
N GLY A 64 -7.05 -25.15 -9.36
CA GLY A 64 -5.90 -25.37 -8.46
C GLY A 64 -4.83 -26.32 -9.02
N THR A 65 -4.92 -26.70 -10.30
CA THR A 65 -3.98 -27.66 -10.91
C THR A 65 -2.73 -26.99 -11.50
N THR A 66 -2.87 -25.80 -12.08
CA THR A 66 -1.77 -25.06 -12.72
C THR A 66 -1.36 -23.83 -11.92
N SER A 67 -2.28 -23.22 -11.20
CA SER A 67 -2.05 -22.06 -10.34
C SER A 67 -2.65 -22.33 -8.98
N TYR A 68 -1.99 -21.79 -7.94
CA TYR A 68 -2.48 -21.90 -6.57
C TYR A 68 -3.89 -21.28 -6.45
N ASP A 69 -4.81 -21.97 -5.79
CA ASP A 69 -6.15 -21.45 -5.50
C ASP A 69 -6.07 -20.38 -4.40
N LEU A 70 -6.10 -19.11 -4.81
CA LEU A 70 -5.95 -17.97 -3.90
C LEU A 70 -7.09 -17.84 -2.89
N ARG A 71 -8.23 -18.48 -3.11
CA ARG A 71 -9.32 -18.55 -2.12
C ARG A 71 -8.93 -19.32 -0.86
N ARG A 72 -7.84 -20.11 -0.95
CA ARG A 72 -7.27 -20.91 0.16
C ARG A 72 -5.99 -20.30 0.72
N PHE A 73 -5.62 -19.09 0.28
CA PHE A 73 -4.40 -18.45 0.77
C PHE A 73 -4.56 -18.07 2.24
N PRO A 74 -3.58 -18.41 3.13
CA PRO A 74 -3.65 -18.06 4.54
C PRO A 74 -3.68 -16.54 4.76
N THR A 75 -4.62 -16.07 5.56
CA THR A 75 -4.82 -14.63 5.81
C THR A 75 -3.80 -14.03 6.77
N ASP A 76 -3.04 -14.85 7.46
CA ASP A 76 -1.95 -14.50 8.37
C ASP A 76 -0.58 -14.51 7.68
N GLU A 77 -0.50 -14.84 6.37
CA GLU A 77 0.75 -14.90 5.62
C GLU A 77 0.87 -13.74 4.60
N SER A 78 0.59 -12.52 5.02
CA SER A 78 0.70 -11.33 4.16
C SER A 78 2.10 -11.17 3.55
N ASP A 79 3.14 -11.36 4.34
CA ASP A 79 4.55 -11.23 3.87
C ASP A 79 4.86 -12.20 2.73
N ARG A 80 4.36 -13.43 2.82
CA ARG A 80 4.50 -14.41 1.74
C ARG A 80 3.78 -13.96 0.48
N PHE A 81 2.59 -13.36 0.62
CA PHE A 81 1.86 -12.81 -0.51
C PHE A 81 2.64 -11.68 -1.19
N PHE A 82 3.04 -10.67 -0.43
CA PHE A 82 3.81 -9.53 -0.94
C PHE A 82 5.11 -9.97 -1.60
N ASN A 83 5.86 -10.86 -0.96
CA ASN A 83 7.10 -11.39 -1.53
C ASN A 83 6.86 -12.15 -2.84
N SER A 84 5.82 -12.99 -2.90
CA SER A 84 5.52 -13.79 -4.10
C SER A 84 5.08 -12.92 -5.28
N VAL A 85 4.28 -11.88 -5.04
CA VAL A 85 3.87 -10.94 -6.09
C VAL A 85 5.04 -10.08 -6.55
N THR A 86 5.83 -9.57 -5.61
CA THR A 86 6.97 -8.71 -5.93
C THR A 86 8.05 -9.45 -6.70
N ASN A 87 8.47 -10.61 -6.20
CA ASN A 87 9.65 -11.30 -6.70
C ASN A 87 9.32 -12.49 -7.63
N GLY A 88 8.06 -12.87 -7.72
CA GLY A 88 7.64 -14.09 -8.39
C GLY A 88 7.87 -15.34 -7.53
N LYS A 89 7.26 -16.43 -7.94
CA LYS A 89 7.43 -17.74 -7.30
C LYS A 89 7.14 -18.87 -8.29
N ASN A 90 8.09 -19.77 -8.49
CA ASN A 90 7.98 -20.86 -9.47
C ASN A 90 7.65 -20.31 -10.87
N ASN A 91 6.53 -20.72 -11.45
CA ASN A 91 6.06 -20.24 -12.76
C ASN A 91 5.38 -18.87 -12.72
N MET A 92 5.10 -18.33 -11.54
CA MET A 92 4.54 -16.99 -11.38
C MET A 92 5.63 -15.93 -11.59
N PRO A 93 5.49 -15.02 -12.55
CA PRO A 93 6.49 -13.99 -12.79
C PRO A 93 6.56 -12.96 -11.65
N SER A 94 7.66 -12.22 -11.59
CA SER A 94 7.79 -11.04 -10.76
C SER A 94 6.95 -9.89 -11.31
N PHE A 95 6.24 -9.19 -10.46
CA PHE A 95 5.43 -8.00 -10.81
C PHE A 95 6.02 -6.69 -10.28
N LYS A 96 7.25 -6.71 -9.74
CA LYS A 96 7.89 -5.52 -9.13
C LYS A 96 8.01 -4.32 -10.08
N ASP A 97 8.16 -4.58 -11.38
CA ASP A 97 8.31 -3.54 -12.41
C ASP A 97 6.97 -3.21 -13.10
N ALA A 98 5.94 -4.01 -12.85
CA ALA A 98 4.61 -3.88 -13.46
C ALA A 98 3.56 -3.31 -12.50
N LEU A 99 3.76 -3.43 -11.19
CA LEU A 99 2.84 -2.97 -10.17
C LEU A 99 3.58 -2.10 -9.15
N ASP A 100 3.01 -0.96 -8.83
CA ASP A 100 3.47 -0.21 -7.69
C ASP A 100 3.10 -0.92 -6.37
N PRO A 101 3.80 -0.61 -5.26
CA PRO A 101 3.53 -1.24 -3.97
C PRO A 101 2.09 -1.06 -3.47
N GLY A 102 1.46 0.08 -3.77
CA GLY A 102 0.06 0.33 -3.41
C GLY A 102 -0.90 -0.63 -4.11
N ALA A 103 -0.64 -0.94 -5.38
CA ALA A 103 -1.44 -1.92 -6.12
C ALA A 103 -1.35 -3.33 -5.52
N ILE A 104 -0.18 -3.72 -4.99
CA ILE A 104 -0.02 -5.01 -4.30
C ILE A 104 -0.82 -5.03 -2.99
N GLN A 105 -0.92 -3.90 -2.26
CA GLN A 105 -1.81 -3.78 -1.10
C GLN A 105 -3.28 -3.99 -1.46
N TRP A 106 -3.75 -3.39 -2.55
CA TRP A 106 -5.12 -3.60 -3.01
C TRP A 106 -5.38 -5.07 -3.36
N LEU A 107 -4.43 -5.71 -4.03
CA LEU A 107 -4.51 -7.16 -4.33
C LEU A 107 -4.60 -7.98 -3.04
N TRP A 108 -3.81 -7.64 -2.03
CA TRP A 108 -3.90 -8.30 -0.73
C TRP A 108 -5.27 -8.12 -0.08
N ALA A 109 -5.82 -6.89 -0.09
CA ALA A 109 -7.15 -6.62 0.43
C ALA A 109 -8.21 -7.50 -0.24
N TYR A 110 -8.13 -7.66 -1.56
CA TYR A 110 -9.05 -8.50 -2.31
C TYR A 110 -8.88 -10.00 -1.99
N VAL A 111 -7.65 -10.49 -1.96
CA VAL A 111 -7.37 -11.92 -1.74
C VAL A 111 -7.63 -12.33 -0.30
N SER A 112 -7.15 -11.57 0.69
CA SER A 112 -7.28 -11.90 2.11
C SER A 112 -8.73 -11.88 2.60
N THR A 113 -9.58 -11.06 2.00
CA THR A 113 -11.01 -10.97 2.32
C THR A 113 -11.90 -11.88 1.46
N ARG A 114 -11.31 -12.76 0.65
CA ARG A 114 -12.06 -13.61 -0.30
C ARG A 114 -12.96 -12.79 -1.23
N GLY A 115 -12.45 -11.67 -1.71
CA GLY A 115 -13.20 -10.74 -2.55
C GLY A 115 -14.23 -9.90 -1.81
N GLY A 116 -14.00 -9.65 -0.52
CA GLY A 116 -14.88 -8.86 0.36
C GLY A 116 -15.93 -9.69 1.09
N LYS A 117 -15.86 -11.01 1.05
CA LYS A 117 -16.80 -11.91 1.75
C LYS A 117 -16.46 -12.12 3.22
N GLU A 118 -15.20 -11.90 3.57
CA GLU A 118 -14.63 -12.10 4.91
C GLU A 118 -13.94 -10.80 5.35
N MET A 119 -14.74 -9.78 5.65
CA MET A 119 -14.26 -8.48 6.15
C MET A 119 -14.54 -8.31 7.64
#